data_21b11fa8ac3a032eecee0dee037885a0
#
_entry.id   21b11fa8ac3a032eecee0dee037885a0
#
_cell.length_a   1.000
_cell.length_b   1.000
_cell.length_c   1.000
_cell.angle_alpha   90.00
_cell.angle_beta   90.00
_cell.angle_gamma   90.00
#
_symmetry.space_group_name_H-M   'P 1'
#
loop_
_entity.id
_entity.type
_entity.pdbx_description
1 polymer ?
#
loop_
_entity_poly.entity_id
_entity_poly.type
_entity_poly.pdbx_seq_one_letter_code
_entity_poly.pdbx_strand_id
1 'polypeptide(L)' 'MATYKQKFNKKHGQPLSQSNSLAQIAKLSGYRISGIRTIFKKGIGAYKTNPQSVRPTVTSPEAWAYARVYASVDPSSKAY' A
#
# COMPACT_ATOMS: atom_id res chain seq x y z
N MET A 1 0.38 2.79 -16.94
CA MET A 1 1.40 2.83 -15.87
C MET A 1 1.06 1.83 -14.79
N ALA A 2 2.04 1.06 -14.32
CA ALA A 2 1.80 0.09 -13.24
C ALA A 2 1.61 0.80 -11.90
N THR A 3 0.63 0.35 -11.11
CA THR A 3 0.47 0.83 -9.73
C THR A 3 1.55 0.21 -8.84
N TYR A 4 1.73 0.75 -7.63
CA TYR A 4 2.66 0.16 -6.66
C TYR A 4 2.27 -1.27 -6.30
N LYS A 5 0.97 -1.55 -6.23
CA LYS A 5 0.46 -2.91 -6.01
C LYS A 5 0.91 -3.85 -7.13
N GLN A 6 0.77 -3.43 -8.38
CA GLN A 6 1.18 -4.23 -9.54
C GLN A 6 2.69 -4.45 -9.56
N LYS A 7 3.48 -3.42 -9.26
CA LYS A 7 4.93 -3.52 -9.15
C LYS A 7 5.35 -4.51 -8.07
N PHE A 8 4.71 -4.44 -6.91
CA PHE A 8 4.97 -5.36 -5.80
C PHE A 8 4.67 -6.81 -6.21
N ASN A 9 3.50 -7.03 -6.79
CA ASN A 9 3.09 -8.37 -7.21
C ASN A 9 4.04 -8.93 -8.27
N LYS A 10 4.42 -8.14 -9.25
CA LYS A 10 5.38 -8.56 -10.28
C LYS A 10 6.73 -8.93 -9.69
N LYS A 11 7.23 -8.12 -8.76
CA LYS A 11 8.52 -8.37 -8.09
C LYS A 11 8.52 -9.70 -7.34
N HIS A 12 7.40 -10.08 -6.76
CA HIS A 12 7.28 -11.32 -5.97
C HIS A 12 6.67 -12.48 -6.75
N GLY A 13 6.57 -12.38 -8.07
CA GLY A 13 6.09 -13.46 -8.92
C GLY A 13 4.61 -13.76 -8.76
N GLN A 14 3.81 -12.77 -8.36
CA GLN A 14 2.36 -12.93 -8.16
C GLN A 14 1.59 -12.34 -9.35
N PRO A 15 0.34 -12.80 -9.59
CA PRO A 15 -0.54 -12.12 -10.54
C PRO A 15 -0.71 -10.65 -10.19
N LEU A 16 -0.78 -9.76 -11.19
CA LEU A 16 -0.85 -8.32 -10.96
C LEU A 16 -2.08 -7.90 -10.15
N SER A 17 -3.16 -8.67 -10.23
CA SER A 17 -4.39 -8.41 -9.48
C SER A 17 -4.43 -9.07 -8.10
N GLN A 18 -3.37 -9.76 -7.70
CA GLN A 18 -3.32 -10.46 -6.42
C GLN A 18 -3.51 -9.49 -5.26
N SER A 19 -4.42 -9.81 -4.35
CA SER A 19 -4.59 -9.07 -3.10
C SER A 19 -3.74 -9.69 -2.01
N ASN A 20 -3.00 -8.85 -1.28
CA ASN A 20 -2.14 -9.30 -0.19
C ASN A 20 -2.63 -8.72 1.12
N SER A 21 -2.64 -9.54 2.18
CA SER A 21 -2.88 -9.03 3.53
C SER A 21 -1.66 -8.23 4.01
N LEU A 22 -1.85 -7.44 5.07
CA LEU A 22 -0.73 -6.70 5.66
C LEU A 22 0.39 -7.64 6.11
N ALA A 23 0.02 -8.80 6.66
CA ALA A 23 1.00 -9.81 7.08
C ALA A 23 1.80 -10.34 5.89
N GLN A 24 1.14 -10.58 4.75
CA GLN A 24 1.83 -11.03 3.54
C GLN A 24 2.77 -9.96 2.99
N ILE A 25 2.33 -8.71 2.97
CA ILE A 25 3.17 -7.61 2.51
C ILE A 25 4.41 -7.49 3.40
N ALA A 26 4.25 -7.57 4.71
CA ALA A 26 5.36 -7.52 5.65
C ALA A 26 6.34 -8.67 5.42
N LYS A 27 5.82 -9.89 5.27
CA LYS A 27 6.65 -11.09 5.05
C LYS A 27 7.44 -10.99 3.76
N LEU A 28 6.79 -10.61 2.65
CA LEU A 28 7.44 -10.56 1.34
C LEU A 28 8.42 -9.40 1.23
N SER A 29 8.12 -8.26 1.86
CA SER A 29 8.99 -7.08 1.82
C SER A 29 10.13 -7.12 2.82
N GLY A 30 10.06 -8.00 3.83
CA GLY A 30 11.03 -8.05 4.90
C GLY A 30 10.82 -7.00 5.98
N TYR A 31 9.73 -6.25 5.94
CA TYR A 31 9.41 -5.25 6.95
C TYR A 31 8.68 -5.89 8.14
N ARG A 32 8.77 -5.23 9.30
CA ARG A 32 8.02 -5.67 10.48
C ARG A 32 6.55 -5.39 10.29
N ILE A 33 5.70 -6.34 10.70
CA ILE A 33 4.25 -6.18 10.59
C ILE A 33 3.75 -4.96 11.39
N SER A 34 4.38 -4.64 12.53
CA SER A 34 4.01 -3.46 13.31
C SER A 34 4.20 -2.16 12.52
N GLY A 35 5.29 -2.04 11.76
CA GLY A 35 5.54 -0.89 10.89
C GLY A 35 4.52 -0.80 9.77
N ILE A 36 4.21 -1.92 9.14
CA ILE A 36 3.20 -2.00 8.07
C ILE A 36 1.82 -1.58 8.60
N ARG A 37 1.43 -2.06 9.77
CA ARG A 37 0.17 -1.67 10.40
C ARG A 37 0.11 -0.18 10.72
N THR A 38 1.22 0.40 11.15
CA THR A 38 1.31 1.83 11.44
C THR A 38 1.08 2.65 10.16
N ILE A 39 1.70 2.26 9.06
CA ILE A 39 1.52 2.92 7.76
C ILE A 39 0.06 2.83 7.32
N PHE A 40 -0.55 1.66 7.48
CA PHE A 40 -1.95 1.43 7.14
C PHE A 40 -2.87 2.35 7.95
N LYS A 41 -2.68 2.42 9.26
CA LYS A 41 -3.47 3.30 10.14
C LYS A 41 -3.33 4.76 9.75
N LYS A 42 -2.11 5.21 9.44
CA LYS A 42 -1.88 6.58 8.98
C LYS A 42 -2.57 6.86 7.66
N GLY A 43 -2.57 5.90 6.75
CA GLY A 43 -3.29 6.01 5.48
C GLY A 43 -4.78 6.19 5.67
N ILE A 44 -5.40 5.40 6.55
CA ILE A 44 -6.82 5.52 6.88
C ILE A 44 -7.12 6.89 7.50
N GLY A 45 -6.29 7.33 8.45
CA GLY A 45 -6.44 8.64 9.07
C GLY A 45 -6.34 9.78 8.08
N ALA A 46 -5.39 9.73 7.16
CA ALA A 46 -5.23 10.75 6.12
C ALA A 46 -6.44 10.79 5.19
N TYR A 47 -7.01 9.66 4.83
CA TYR A 47 -8.21 9.61 4.00
C TYR A 47 -9.38 10.32 4.69
N LYS A 48 -9.58 10.05 5.98
CA LYS A 48 -10.69 10.63 6.74
C LYS A 48 -10.53 12.12 7.00
N THR A 49 -9.28 12.59 7.20
CA THR A 49 -8.98 13.98 7.57
C THR A 49 -8.85 14.89 6.36
N ASN A 50 -8.31 14.39 5.25
CA ASN A 50 -8.01 15.18 4.05
C ASN A 50 -8.56 14.48 2.80
N PRO A 51 -9.89 14.38 2.63
CA PRO A 51 -10.47 13.66 1.49
C PRO A 51 -10.09 14.29 0.14
N GLN A 52 -9.81 15.58 0.08
CA GLN A 52 -9.42 16.25 -1.16
C GLN A 52 -8.02 15.86 -1.63
N SER A 53 -7.18 15.28 -0.80
CA SER A 53 -5.87 14.77 -1.23
C SER A 53 -5.94 13.33 -1.76
N VAL A 54 -7.13 12.73 -1.73
CA VAL A 54 -7.37 11.36 -2.21
C VAL A 54 -7.79 11.43 -3.69
N ARG A 55 -7.25 10.52 -4.50
CA ARG A 55 -7.61 10.44 -5.92
C ARG A 55 -9.10 10.14 -6.06
N PRO A 56 -9.79 10.75 -7.07
CA PRO A 56 -11.22 10.49 -7.28
C PRO A 56 -11.57 9.02 -7.51
N THR A 57 -10.62 8.22 -7.99
CA THR A 57 -10.80 6.79 -8.24
C THR A 57 -10.74 5.93 -6.98
N VAL A 58 -10.29 6.49 -5.87
CA VAL A 58 -10.20 5.77 -4.60
C VAL A 58 -11.56 5.83 -3.91
N THR A 59 -12.16 4.67 -3.70
CA THR A 59 -13.53 4.56 -3.17
C THR A 59 -13.61 4.19 -1.71
N SER A 60 -12.48 3.83 -1.07
CA SER A 60 -12.50 3.42 0.34
C SER A 60 -11.20 3.82 1.05
N PRO A 61 -11.28 4.06 2.38
CA PRO A 61 -10.07 4.32 3.18
C PRO A 61 -9.08 3.18 3.12
N GLU A 62 -9.56 1.94 3.09
CA GLU A 62 -8.71 0.76 3.04
C GLU A 62 -7.91 0.69 1.73
N ALA A 63 -8.55 0.97 0.60
CA ALA A 63 -7.85 0.99 -0.68
C ALA A 63 -6.75 2.04 -0.70
N TRP A 64 -7.02 3.22 -0.17
CA TRP A 64 -6.03 4.30 -0.04
C TRP A 64 -4.87 3.87 0.86
N ALA A 65 -5.19 3.26 2.01
CA ALA A 65 -4.18 2.83 2.97
C ALA A 65 -3.30 1.71 2.41
N TYR A 66 -3.87 0.75 1.69
CA TYR A 66 -3.08 -0.30 1.01
C TYR A 66 -2.15 0.29 -0.03
N ALA A 67 -2.61 1.27 -0.81
CA ALA A 67 -1.77 1.93 -1.80
C ALA A 67 -0.55 2.57 -1.14
N ARG A 68 -0.74 3.22 0.01
CA ARG A 68 0.36 3.81 0.77
C ARG A 68 1.33 2.75 1.31
N VAL A 69 0.81 1.62 1.77
CA VAL A 69 1.64 0.50 2.23
C VAL A 69 2.53 -0.01 1.09
N TYR A 70 1.94 -0.27 -0.08
CA TYR A 70 2.72 -0.72 -1.23
C TYR A 70 3.78 0.30 -1.64
N ALA A 71 3.44 1.59 -1.64
CA ALA A 71 4.40 2.63 -1.96
C ALA A 71 5.55 2.68 -0.96
N SER A 72 5.26 2.48 0.32
CA SER A 72 6.27 2.53 1.38
C SER A 72 7.29 1.40 1.29
N VAL A 73 6.92 0.25 0.71
CA VAL A 73 7.83 -0.90 0.57
C VAL A 73 8.46 -0.98 -0.82
N ASP A 74 8.18 -0.03 -1.71
CA ASP A 74 8.73 0.02 -3.07
C ASP A 74 9.96 0.94 -3.09
N PRO A 75 11.17 0.40 -3.37
CA PRO A 75 12.39 1.22 -3.40
C PRO A 75 12.38 2.35 -4.42
N SER A 76 11.55 2.25 -5.47
CA SER A 76 11.43 3.30 -6.49
C SER A 76 10.49 4.42 -6.08
N SER A 77 9.77 4.28 -4.96
CA SER A 77 8.80 5.26 -4.48
C SER A 77 9.45 6.30 -3.58
N LYS A 78 8.95 7.53 -3.64
CA LYS A 78 9.35 8.59 -2.71
C LYS A 78 8.93 8.29 -1.26
N ALA A 79 7.93 7.44 -1.06
CA ALA A 79 7.48 7.05 0.27
C ALA A 79 8.35 5.97 0.91
N TYR A 80 9.24 5.36 0.13
CA TYR A 80 10.19 4.37 0.64
C TYR A 80 11.22 5.01 1.58
#